data_b4beadd4cc7019914d9a3818e03c1e3e
#
_entry.id   b4beadd4cc7019914d9a3818e03c1e3e
#
_cell.length_a   1.000
_cell.length_b   1.000
_cell.length_c   1.000
_cell.angle_alpha   90.00
_cell.angle_beta   90.00
_cell.angle_gamma   90.00
#
_symmetry.space_group_name_H-M   'P 1'
#
loop_
_entity.id
_entity.type
_entity.pdbx_description
1 polymer ?
#
loop_
_entity_poly.entity_id
_entity_poly.type
_entity_poly.pdbx_seq_one_letter_code
_entity_poly.pdbx_strand_id
1 'polypeptide(L)'
;MLEKVLIANRGEIALRVLRACKEMGIKTVAVHSTVDRDLMHVRLADESVCIGPPASSESYLNVPALISAMELTNADAVHPGYGFLSENADFAEQVEQCGFIFIGPTPETIRAMGDKVSAIEVMRKAGVPTVPGSDGPLGTNEKEILALAEKIGYPVMIKAAAGGGGRGMRVVPNAQELIKSIQVTKSEAKSYFGSDVVYLEKFLGNPRHVEIQVIGDGQGNAICLGDRDCSMQRRHQKVVEEAPAPGISDAARKSIHEACIKACLDMKYRGAGTLEFLYEDGEFYFIEMNTRLQVEHPVTERVTGIDIVREQLLIAAGQGLSVTQDEIEIIGHAIECRINAEHPETFMPSPGKVKLYHSPGGNGIRVDSHIYSGYTVPPNYDSLIAKLISFGPTREVAIGRMQNALEEMLVDGITTNIPLQSRIMADSGFRRGGANIHYLEKMLKQEH
;
A
#
# COMPACT_ATOMS: atom_id res chain seq x y z
N MET A 1 19.94 -21.17 3.21
CA MET A 1 20.09 -19.94 2.36
C MET A 1 19.20 -20.17 1.15
N LEU A 2 18.45 -19.17 0.69
CA LEU A 2 17.63 -19.31 -0.52
C LEU A 2 18.56 -19.42 -1.74
N GLU A 3 18.34 -20.40 -2.60
CA GLU A 3 19.11 -20.60 -3.83
C GLU A 3 18.34 -20.06 -5.05
N LYS A 4 17.01 -20.24 -5.06
CA LYS A 4 16.16 -19.85 -6.19
C LYS A 4 14.78 -19.34 -5.73
N VAL A 5 14.38 -18.18 -6.22
CA VAL A 5 13.10 -17.52 -5.90
C VAL A 5 12.24 -17.38 -7.15
N LEU A 6 11.00 -17.89 -7.09
CA LEU A 6 9.98 -17.59 -8.09
C LEU A 6 9.31 -16.25 -7.76
N ILE A 7 9.21 -15.37 -8.75
CA ILE A 7 8.59 -14.04 -8.62
C ILE A 7 7.17 -14.11 -9.16
N ALA A 8 6.20 -14.23 -8.24
CA ALA A 8 4.78 -14.38 -8.58
C ALA A 8 4.10 -13.02 -8.81
N ASN A 9 4.68 -12.21 -9.67
CA ASN A 9 4.17 -10.89 -10.01
C ASN A 9 4.68 -10.43 -11.39
N ARG A 10 4.31 -9.23 -11.80
CA ARG A 10 4.66 -8.61 -13.09
C ARG A 10 5.09 -7.15 -12.91
N GLY A 11 5.47 -6.53 -14.00
CA GLY A 11 5.70 -5.09 -14.04
C GLY A 11 6.94 -4.65 -13.26
N GLU A 12 6.88 -3.46 -12.69
CA GLU A 12 8.03 -2.86 -12.00
C GLU A 12 8.40 -3.62 -10.73
N ILE A 13 7.40 -4.17 -10.01
CA ILE A 13 7.67 -4.88 -8.76
C ILE A 13 8.39 -6.22 -9.00
N ALA A 14 8.03 -6.93 -10.06
CA ALA A 14 8.75 -8.15 -10.44
C ALA A 14 10.21 -7.86 -10.77
N LEU A 15 10.47 -6.75 -11.48
CA LEU A 15 11.83 -6.29 -11.76
C LEU A 15 12.57 -5.83 -10.50
N ARG A 16 11.87 -5.19 -9.57
CA ARG A 16 12.43 -4.77 -8.26
C ARG A 16 12.89 -5.97 -7.43
N VAL A 17 12.05 -6.99 -7.32
CA VAL A 17 12.38 -8.23 -6.61
C VAL A 17 13.53 -8.97 -7.28
N LEU A 18 13.50 -9.07 -8.62
CA LEU A 18 14.57 -9.69 -9.39
C LEU A 18 15.94 -9.03 -9.12
N ARG A 19 15.99 -7.70 -9.08
CA ARG A 19 17.22 -6.96 -8.77
C ARG A 19 17.75 -7.32 -7.38
N ALA A 20 16.91 -7.33 -6.36
CA ALA A 20 17.32 -7.71 -5.01
C ALA A 20 17.84 -9.15 -4.94
N CYS A 21 17.16 -10.09 -5.58
CA CYS A 21 17.63 -11.48 -5.66
C CYS A 21 19.02 -11.57 -6.31
N LYS A 22 19.22 -10.89 -7.45
CA LYS A 22 20.52 -10.90 -8.16
C LYS A 22 21.65 -10.29 -7.34
N GLU A 23 21.40 -9.18 -6.64
CA GLU A 23 22.37 -8.55 -5.73
C GLU A 23 22.79 -9.48 -4.58
N MET A 24 21.89 -10.38 -4.15
CA MET A 24 22.15 -11.39 -3.12
C MET A 24 22.69 -12.71 -3.68
N GLY A 25 22.88 -12.84 -5.00
CA GLY A 25 23.34 -14.07 -5.65
C GLY A 25 22.27 -15.17 -5.71
N ILE A 26 21.00 -14.83 -5.52
CA ILE A 26 19.86 -15.75 -5.58
C ILE A 26 19.37 -15.86 -7.03
N LYS A 27 19.20 -17.07 -7.54
CA LYS A 27 18.63 -17.31 -8.86
C LYS A 27 17.15 -16.93 -8.91
N THR A 28 16.67 -16.56 -10.08
CA THR A 28 15.31 -16.06 -10.26
C THR A 28 14.53 -16.83 -11.30
N VAL A 29 13.26 -17.10 -10.99
CA VAL A 29 12.27 -17.59 -11.94
C VAL A 29 11.22 -16.52 -12.15
N ALA A 30 11.11 -15.99 -13.36
CA ALA A 30 10.05 -15.07 -13.73
C ALA A 30 8.84 -15.84 -14.24
N VAL A 31 7.66 -15.60 -13.66
CA VAL A 31 6.42 -16.04 -14.29
C VAL A 31 5.83 -14.92 -15.15
N HIS A 32 5.11 -15.29 -16.20
CA HIS A 32 4.47 -14.32 -17.07
C HIS A 32 3.23 -14.89 -17.76
N SER A 33 2.25 -14.03 -18.03
CA SER A 33 1.20 -14.35 -18.99
C SER A 33 1.72 -14.22 -20.44
N THR A 34 0.95 -14.67 -21.40
CA THR A 34 1.36 -14.61 -22.83
C THR A 34 1.65 -13.20 -23.33
N VAL A 35 0.96 -12.15 -22.82
CA VAL A 35 1.20 -10.76 -23.22
C VAL A 35 2.39 -10.10 -22.51
N ASP A 36 2.86 -10.66 -21.40
CA ASP A 36 3.97 -10.14 -20.60
C ASP A 36 5.31 -10.79 -20.92
N ARG A 37 5.38 -11.63 -21.98
CA ARG A 37 6.59 -12.34 -22.39
C ARG A 37 7.81 -11.44 -22.57
N ASP A 38 7.59 -10.21 -23.01
CA ASP A 38 8.66 -9.25 -23.32
C ASP A 38 9.01 -8.31 -22.17
N LEU A 39 8.45 -8.50 -20.97
CA LEU A 39 8.80 -7.71 -19.80
C LEU A 39 10.28 -7.91 -19.40
N MET A 40 10.88 -6.84 -18.88
CA MET A 40 12.31 -6.85 -18.55
C MET A 40 12.67 -7.90 -17.50
N HIS A 41 11.81 -8.15 -16.50
CA HIS A 41 12.08 -9.20 -15.50
C HIS A 41 12.10 -10.60 -16.13
N VAL A 42 11.29 -10.85 -17.18
CA VAL A 42 11.30 -12.13 -17.91
C VAL A 42 12.62 -12.30 -18.70
N ARG A 43 13.09 -11.22 -19.34
CA ARG A 43 14.34 -11.23 -20.10
C ARG A 43 15.59 -11.36 -19.23
N LEU A 44 15.54 -10.89 -17.99
CA LEU A 44 16.67 -10.82 -17.08
C LEU A 44 16.71 -11.96 -16.06
N ALA A 45 15.63 -12.70 -15.89
CA ALA A 45 15.57 -13.85 -14.99
C ALA A 45 16.45 -15.00 -15.50
N ASP A 46 16.88 -15.87 -14.58
CA ASP A 46 17.64 -17.06 -14.93
C ASP A 46 16.76 -18.10 -15.64
N GLU A 47 15.49 -18.18 -15.24
CA GLU A 47 14.46 -19.01 -15.85
C GLU A 47 13.15 -18.25 -16.00
N SER A 48 12.30 -18.64 -16.94
CA SER A 48 10.96 -18.06 -17.07
C SER A 48 9.92 -19.12 -17.43
N VAL A 49 8.70 -18.94 -16.90
CA VAL A 49 7.57 -19.86 -17.11
C VAL A 49 6.33 -19.05 -17.53
N CYS A 50 5.74 -19.41 -18.67
CA CYS A 50 4.45 -18.88 -19.06
C CYS A 50 3.34 -19.59 -18.28
N ILE A 51 2.59 -18.85 -17.46
CA ILE A 51 1.57 -19.38 -16.55
C ILE A 51 0.14 -19.27 -17.07
N GLY A 52 -0.07 -18.74 -18.28
CA GLY A 52 -1.40 -18.68 -18.87
C GLY A 52 -1.64 -17.49 -19.79
N PRO A 53 -2.90 -17.30 -20.20
CA PRO A 53 -3.34 -16.20 -21.06
C PRO A 53 -3.34 -14.84 -20.31
N PRO A 54 -3.73 -13.73 -20.98
CA PRO A 54 -3.69 -12.39 -20.39
C PRO A 54 -4.58 -12.18 -19.18
N ALA A 55 -5.71 -12.91 -19.07
CA ALA A 55 -6.62 -12.76 -17.93
C ALA A 55 -5.92 -13.15 -16.60
N SER A 56 -5.95 -12.26 -15.62
CA SER A 56 -5.29 -12.50 -14.32
C SER A 56 -5.81 -13.74 -13.62
N SER A 57 -7.10 -14.04 -13.73
CA SER A 57 -7.73 -15.25 -13.16
C SER A 57 -7.19 -16.57 -13.74
N GLU A 58 -6.66 -16.52 -14.95
CA GLU A 58 -6.12 -17.67 -15.67
C GLU A 58 -4.58 -17.70 -15.68
N SER A 59 -3.94 -16.71 -15.06
CA SER A 59 -2.47 -16.58 -15.00
C SER A 59 -1.99 -16.21 -13.59
N TYR A 60 -1.83 -14.93 -13.26
CA TYR A 60 -1.24 -14.47 -11.98
C TYR A 60 -2.06 -14.81 -10.72
N LEU A 61 -3.35 -15.10 -10.86
CA LEU A 61 -4.24 -15.59 -9.80
C LEU A 61 -4.47 -17.11 -9.85
N ASN A 62 -3.84 -17.81 -10.80
CA ASN A 62 -3.94 -19.26 -10.95
C ASN A 62 -2.93 -19.97 -10.04
N VAL A 63 -3.36 -20.27 -8.82
CA VAL A 63 -2.52 -20.92 -7.80
C VAL A 63 -1.91 -22.24 -8.29
N PRO A 64 -2.66 -23.18 -8.90
CA PRO A 64 -2.09 -24.41 -9.45
C PRO A 64 -0.96 -24.18 -10.46
N ALA A 65 -1.09 -23.18 -11.34
CA ALA A 65 -0.05 -22.85 -12.32
C ALA A 65 1.23 -22.32 -11.65
N LEU A 66 1.09 -21.51 -10.60
CA LEU A 66 2.22 -21.00 -9.84
C LEU A 66 2.94 -22.10 -9.06
N ILE A 67 2.21 -22.97 -8.36
CA ILE A 67 2.78 -24.13 -7.65
C ILE A 67 3.51 -25.05 -8.63
N SER A 68 2.89 -25.38 -9.77
CA SER A 68 3.54 -26.20 -10.81
C SER A 68 4.81 -25.54 -11.35
N ALA A 69 4.82 -24.21 -11.52
CA ALA A 69 6.02 -23.49 -11.94
C ALA A 69 7.15 -23.57 -10.89
N MET A 70 6.83 -23.54 -9.60
CA MET A 70 7.80 -23.73 -8.51
C MET A 70 8.41 -25.15 -8.55
N GLU A 71 7.56 -26.16 -8.69
CA GLU A 71 8.00 -27.57 -8.79
C GLU A 71 8.88 -27.82 -10.01
N LEU A 72 8.46 -27.33 -11.19
CA LEU A 72 9.19 -27.53 -12.46
C LEU A 72 10.56 -26.86 -12.46
N THR A 73 10.70 -25.75 -11.77
CA THR A 73 11.95 -24.98 -11.73
C THR A 73 12.80 -25.28 -10.49
N ASN A 74 12.30 -26.10 -9.57
CA ASN A 74 12.92 -26.34 -8.26
C ASN A 74 13.21 -25.03 -7.52
N ALA A 75 12.23 -24.12 -7.47
CA ALA A 75 12.35 -22.90 -6.69
C ALA A 75 12.16 -23.21 -5.19
N ASP A 76 12.97 -22.57 -4.32
CA ASP A 76 12.85 -22.76 -2.86
C ASP A 76 11.72 -21.94 -2.27
N ALA A 77 11.47 -20.77 -2.86
CA ALA A 77 10.58 -19.78 -2.31
C ALA A 77 9.81 -19.03 -3.41
N VAL A 78 8.71 -18.40 -3.01
CA VAL A 78 7.95 -17.48 -3.85
C VAL A 78 7.87 -16.08 -3.23
N HIS A 79 8.17 -15.06 -4.02
CA HIS A 79 7.94 -13.66 -3.64
C HIS A 79 6.70 -13.15 -4.37
N PRO A 80 5.62 -12.82 -3.65
CA PRO A 80 4.36 -12.39 -4.26
C PRO A 80 4.34 -10.92 -4.69
N GLY A 81 5.31 -10.10 -4.27
CA GLY A 81 5.31 -8.66 -4.48
C GLY A 81 4.17 -7.97 -3.75
N TYR A 82 3.37 -7.19 -4.47
CA TYR A 82 2.12 -6.59 -4.01
C TYR A 82 0.98 -6.83 -5.02
N GLY A 83 -0.29 -6.71 -4.57
CA GLY A 83 -1.45 -7.07 -5.38
C GLY A 83 -1.52 -8.59 -5.64
N PHE A 84 -2.33 -9.01 -6.62
CA PHE A 84 -2.56 -10.43 -6.95
C PHE A 84 -2.74 -11.33 -5.71
N LEU A 85 -1.82 -12.25 -5.47
CA LEU A 85 -1.90 -13.22 -4.38
C LEU A 85 -1.09 -12.83 -3.13
N SER A 86 -0.56 -11.60 -3.06
CA SER A 86 0.33 -11.19 -1.96
C SER A 86 -0.35 -11.16 -0.57
N GLU A 87 -1.67 -11.02 -0.52
CA GLU A 87 -2.49 -11.05 0.70
C GLU A 87 -3.50 -12.22 0.68
N ASN A 88 -3.21 -13.24 -0.11
CA ASN A 88 -4.05 -14.44 -0.17
C ASN A 88 -3.52 -15.50 0.80
N ALA A 89 -4.22 -15.68 1.93
CA ALA A 89 -3.83 -16.62 2.97
C ALA A 89 -3.84 -18.07 2.48
N ASP A 90 -4.79 -18.46 1.62
CA ASP A 90 -4.90 -19.82 1.10
C ASP A 90 -3.76 -20.15 0.13
N PHE A 91 -3.30 -19.16 -0.65
CA PHE A 91 -2.09 -19.31 -1.47
C PHE A 91 -0.85 -19.50 -0.61
N ALA A 92 -0.66 -18.65 0.41
CA ALA A 92 0.47 -18.77 1.33
C ALA A 92 0.48 -20.14 2.02
N GLU A 93 -0.67 -20.61 2.48
CA GLU A 93 -0.81 -21.92 3.12
C GLU A 93 -0.50 -23.09 2.15
N GLN A 94 -1.00 -23.05 0.92
CA GLN A 94 -0.72 -24.06 -0.08
C GLN A 94 0.78 -24.12 -0.44
N VAL A 95 1.43 -22.94 -0.59
CA VAL A 95 2.88 -22.87 -0.82
C VAL A 95 3.65 -23.57 0.30
N GLU A 96 3.33 -23.26 1.57
CA GLU A 96 4.01 -23.86 2.72
C GLU A 96 3.69 -25.37 2.89
N GLN A 97 2.46 -25.78 2.59
CA GLN A 97 2.08 -27.22 2.58
C GLN A 97 2.80 -28.03 1.49
N CYS A 98 3.14 -27.40 0.36
CA CYS A 98 3.95 -28.02 -0.68
C CYS A 98 5.45 -28.06 -0.35
N GLY A 99 5.86 -27.52 0.82
CA GLY A 99 7.25 -27.52 1.26
C GLY A 99 8.09 -26.35 0.72
N PHE A 100 7.45 -25.36 0.12
CA PHE A 100 8.10 -24.13 -0.35
C PHE A 100 7.99 -23.03 0.71
N ILE A 101 8.79 -21.96 0.57
CA ILE A 101 8.76 -20.79 1.44
C ILE A 101 7.92 -19.70 0.81
N PHE A 102 6.89 -19.23 1.52
CA PHE A 102 6.18 -17.99 1.17
C PHE A 102 6.93 -16.80 1.76
N ILE A 103 7.44 -15.90 0.91
CA ILE A 103 8.14 -14.68 1.35
C ILE A 103 7.12 -13.62 1.75
N GLY A 104 6.73 -13.65 3.01
CA GLY A 104 5.69 -12.81 3.58
C GLY A 104 5.25 -13.30 4.97
N PRO A 105 4.16 -12.75 5.50
CA PRO A 105 3.56 -13.18 6.76
C PRO A 105 3.02 -14.61 6.69
N THR A 106 2.72 -15.17 7.87
CA THR A 106 2.08 -16.48 7.93
C THR A 106 0.63 -16.43 7.44
N PRO A 107 0.06 -17.54 6.94
CA PRO A 107 -1.34 -17.58 6.52
C PRO A 107 -2.32 -17.11 7.59
N GLU A 108 -2.06 -17.45 8.86
CA GLU A 108 -2.89 -17.03 10.00
C GLU A 108 -2.86 -15.51 10.18
N THR A 109 -1.68 -14.89 10.06
CA THR A 109 -1.53 -13.43 10.16
C THR A 109 -2.25 -12.73 9.00
N ILE A 110 -2.14 -13.25 7.79
CA ILE A 110 -2.84 -12.69 6.62
C ILE A 110 -4.36 -12.76 6.84
N ARG A 111 -4.89 -13.90 7.32
CA ARG A 111 -6.34 -14.04 7.62
C ARG A 111 -6.79 -13.09 8.71
N ALA A 112 -6.04 -13.00 9.81
CA ALA A 112 -6.38 -12.15 10.95
C ALA A 112 -6.41 -10.67 10.58
N MET A 113 -5.45 -10.21 9.78
CA MET A 113 -5.37 -8.81 9.34
C MET A 113 -6.30 -8.50 8.17
N GLY A 114 -6.67 -9.48 7.36
CA GLY A 114 -7.65 -9.35 6.28
C GLY A 114 -9.10 -9.20 6.76
N ASP A 115 -9.41 -9.61 7.98
CA ASP A 115 -10.70 -9.38 8.63
C ASP A 115 -10.67 -8.10 9.47
N LYS A 116 -11.46 -7.09 9.09
CA LYS A 116 -11.43 -5.76 9.74
C LYS A 116 -11.72 -5.80 11.24
N VAL A 117 -12.63 -6.66 11.68
CA VAL A 117 -13.00 -6.75 13.10
C VAL A 117 -11.85 -7.36 13.88
N SER A 118 -11.32 -8.47 13.40
CA SER A 118 -10.15 -9.14 14.00
C SER A 118 -8.93 -8.22 14.04
N ALA A 119 -8.65 -7.49 12.95
CA ALA A 119 -7.53 -6.56 12.89
C ALA A 119 -7.66 -5.44 13.91
N ILE A 120 -8.84 -4.81 14.03
CA ILE A 120 -9.09 -3.76 15.03
C ILE A 120 -8.93 -4.30 16.45
N GLU A 121 -9.43 -5.49 16.75
CA GLU A 121 -9.30 -6.11 18.07
C GLU A 121 -7.84 -6.40 18.44
N VAL A 122 -7.07 -6.97 17.49
CA VAL A 122 -5.64 -7.26 17.68
C VAL A 122 -4.87 -5.96 17.93
N MET A 123 -5.09 -4.94 17.10
CA MET A 123 -4.42 -3.65 17.21
C MET A 123 -4.76 -2.94 18.52
N ARG A 124 -6.04 -2.95 18.91
CA ARG A 124 -6.49 -2.35 20.19
C ARG A 124 -5.85 -3.05 21.40
N LYS A 125 -5.73 -4.39 21.41
CA LYS A 125 -5.05 -5.14 22.47
C LYS A 125 -3.56 -4.80 22.55
N ALA A 126 -2.92 -4.54 21.41
CA ALA A 126 -1.53 -4.11 21.36
C ALA A 126 -1.31 -2.64 21.79
N GLY A 127 -2.41 -1.87 21.93
CA GLY A 127 -2.35 -0.45 22.29
C GLY A 127 -2.25 0.50 21.09
N VAL A 128 -2.46 0.01 19.88
CA VAL A 128 -2.55 0.86 18.68
C VAL A 128 -3.89 1.62 18.71
N PRO A 129 -3.87 2.95 18.55
CA PRO A 129 -5.08 3.75 18.55
C PRO A 129 -6.02 3.38 17.40
N THR A 130 -7.30 3.18 17.69
CA THR A 130 -8.34 2.87 16.70
C THR A 130 -9.39 3.98 16.69
N VAL A 131 -10.15 4.09 15.59
CA VAL A 131 -11.24 5.07 15.54
C VAL A 131 -12.20 4.82 16.71
N PRO A 132 -12.46 5.84 17.56
CA PRO A 132 -13.45 5.72 18.63
C PRO A 132 -14.84 5.37 18.06
N GLY A 133 -15.48 4.35 18.61
CA GLY A 133 -16.75 3.87 18.08
C GLY A 133 -17.48 2.95 19.03
N SER A 134 -18.52 2.31 18.52
CA SER A 134 -19.23 1.25 19.23
C SER A 134 -18.39 -0.03 19.26
N ASP A 135 -18.34 -0.69 20.42
CA ASP A 135 -17.70 -2.00 20.57
C ASP A 135 -18.60 -3.12 20.00
N GLY A 136 -18.84 -3.07 18.69
CA GLY A 136 -19.74 -3.97 17.99
C GLY A 136 -21.01 -3.30 17.49
N PRO A 137 -21.99 -4.10 17.03
CA PRO A 137 -23.26 -3.61 16.51
C PRO A 137 -24.02 -2.74 17.51
N LEU A 138 -24.67 -1.69 17.00
CA LEU A 138 -25.55 -0.87 17.83
C LEU A 138 -26.77 -1.69 18.31
N GLY A 139 -27.02 -1.62 19.60
CA GLY A 139 -28.22 -2.17 20.20
C GLY A 139 -29.52 -1.43 19.81
N THR A 140 -30.58 -1.64 20.58
CA THR A 140 -31.90 -1.01 20.38
C THR A 140 -32.22 0.07 21.40
N ASN A 141 -31.39 0.22 22.45
CA ASN A 141 -31.59 1.21 23.50
C ASN A 141 -31.13 2.60 23.06
N GLU A 142 -32.05 3.47 22.72
CA GLU A 142 -31.77 4.84 22.24
C GLU A 142 -30.97 5.68 23.25
N LYS A 143 -31.20 5.52 24.56
CA LYS A 143 -30.46 6.28 25.60
C LYS A 143 -28.99 5.87 25.63
N GLU A 144 -28.68 4.58 25.50
CA GLU A 144 -27.31 4.07 25.46
C GLU A 144 -26.60 4.52 24.19
N ILE A 145 -27.30 4.51 23.06
CA ILE A 145 -26.76 4.98 21.78
C ILE A 145 -26.42 6.47 21.83
N LEU A 146 -27.31 7.30 22.38
CA LEU A 146 -27.09 8.74 22.54
C LEU A 146 -25.87 9.01 23.47
N ALA A 147 -25.82 8.33 24.61
CA ALA A 147 -24.70 8.45 25.55
C ALA A 147 -23.35 8.01 24.92
N LEU A 148 -23.37 6.96 24.11
CA LEU A 148 -22.19 6.51 23.37
C LEU A 148 -21.74 7.56 22.35
N ALA A 149 -22.67 8.13 21.59
CA ALA A 149 -22.37 9.16 20.60
C ALA A 149 -21.82 10.44 21.24
N GLU A 150 -22.32 10.84 22.40
CA GLU A 150 -21.78 11.96 23.18
C GLU A 150 -20.35 11.65 23.66
N LYS A 151 -20.08 10.42 24.11
CA LYS A 151 -18.72 10.00 24.52
C LYS A 151 -17.74 9.99 23.34
N ILE A 152 -18.18 9.56 22.15
CA ILE A 152 -17.38 9.58 20.91
C ILE A 152 -17.11 11.02 20.47
N GLY A 153 -18.09 11.90 20.63
CA GLY A 153 -18.05 13.30 20.17
C GLY A 153 -18.58 13.48 18.75
N TYR A 154 -19.55 14.41 18.59
CA TYR A 154 -20.11 14.74 17.27
C TYR A 154 -19.13 15.58 16.44
N PRO A 155 -19.17 15.47 15.09
CA PRO A 155 -20.03 14.59 14.31
C PRO A 155 -19.62 13.12 14.42
N VAL A 156 -20.61 12.21 14.32
CA VAL A 156 -20.38 10.76 14.28
C VAL A 156 -20.79 10.19 12.93
N MET A 157 -20.25 9.01 12.59
CA MET A 157 -20.58 8.29 11.37
C MET A 157 -21.28 6.97 11.72
N ILE A 158 -22.42 6.73 11.10
CA ILE A 158 -23.10 5.43 11.13
C ILE A 158 -22.57 4.63 9.94
N LYS A 159 -22.16 3.38 10.17
CA LYS A 159 -21.66 2.46 9.13
C LYS A 159 -22.43 1.14 9.17
N ALA A 160 -22.86 0.64 8.02
CA ALA A 160 -23.39 -0.72 7.90
C ALA A 160 -22.25 -1.75 7.96
N ALA A 161 -22.45 -2.83 8.71
CA ALA A 161 -21.48 -3.91 8.86
C ALA A 161 -21.09 -4.58 7.55
N ALA A 162 -22.08 -4.79 6.68
CA ALA A 162 -21.90 -5.37 5.35
C ALA A 162 -21.64 -4.31 4.27
N GLY A 163 -21.52 -3.02 4.63
CA GLY A 163 -21.33 -1.90 3.72
C GLY A 163 -19.89 -1.82 3.19
N GLY A 164 -19.75 -1.30 1.97
CA GLY A 164 -18.47 -1.06 1.32
C GLY A 164 -18.60 -0.05 0.18
N GLY A 165 -17.47 0.49 -0.28
CA GLY A 165 -17.45 1.41 -1.42
C GLY A 165 -18.24 2.72 -1.21
N GLY A 166 -18.35 3.21 0.04
CA GLY A 166 -19.04 4.46 0.36
C GLY A 166 -20.57 4.31 0.51
N ARG A 167 -21.13 3.10 0.40
CA ARG A 167 -22.56 2.84 0.62
C ARG A 167 -22.82 2.32 2.03
N GLY A 168 -24.00 2.67 2.59
CA GLY A 168 -24.35 2.28 3.95
C GLY A 168 -23.61 3.09 5.02
N MET A 169 -23.18 4.30 4.70
CA MET A 169 -22.54 5.24 5.62
C MET A 169 -23.31 6.56 5.68
N ARG A 170 -23.43 7.14 6.88
CA ARG A 170 -24.11 8.41 7.09
C ARG A 170 -23.46 9.22 8.19
N VAL A 171 -23.08 10.45 7.89
CA VAL A 171 -22.58 11.41 8.88
C VAL A 171 -23.76 12.04 9.62
N VAL A 172 -23.65 12.12 10.95
CA VAL A 172 -24.65 12.70 11.84
C VAL A 172 -24.00 13.82 12.65
N PRO A 173 -24.42 15.07 12.43
CA PRO A 173 -23.77 16.24 13.04
C PRO A 173 -24.13 16.47 14.51
N ASN A 174 -25.25 15.93 15.00
CA ASN A 174 -25.78 16.20 16.34
C ASN A 174 -26.71 15.07 16.84
N ALA A 175 -27.04 15.13 18.15
CA ALA A 175 -27.87 14.14 18.80
C ALA A 175 -29.31 14.06 18.29
N GLN A 176 -29.87 15.20 17.83
CA GLN A 176 -31.27 15.28 17.38
C GLN A 176 -31.53 14.44 16.12
N GLU A 177 -30.55 14.30 15.29
CA GLU A 177 -30.64 13.55 14.03
C GLU A 177 -30.25 12.08 14.16
N LEU A 178 -29.58 11.69 15.26
CA LEU A 178 -28.93 10.39 15.39
C LEU A 178 -29.88 9.21 15.23
N ILE A 179 -30.94 9.14 16.02
CA ILE A 179 -31.86 7.98 16.04
C ILE A 179 -32.55 7.80 14.70
N LYS A 180 -33.03 8.91 14.10
CA LYS A 180 -33.63 8.88 12.76
C LYS A 180 -32.64 8.40 11.70
N SER A 181 -31.42 8.88 11.75
CA SER A 181 -30.34 8.50 10.81
C SER A 181 -29.97 7.02 10.93
N ILE A 182 -29.93 6.47 12.15
CA ILE A 182 -29.73 5.04 12.39
C ILE A 182 -30.84 4.21 11.74
N GLN A 183 -32.10 4.57 11.93
CA GLN A 183 -33.23 3.84 11.34
C GLN A 183 -33.19 3.83 9.82
N VAL A 184 -32.89 4.99 9.21
CA VAL A 184 -32.74 5.11 7.75
C VAL A 184 -31.57 4.25 7.26
N THR A 185 -30.40 4.33 7.91
CA THR A 185 -29.21 3.56 7.50
C THR A 185 -29.42 2.05 7.66
N LYS A 186 -30.12 1.60 8.73
CA LYS A 186 -30.50 0.20 8.90
C LYS A 186 -31.41 -0.30 7.77
N SER A 187 -32.40 0.51 7.38
CA SER A 187 -33.31 0.18 6.28
C SER A 187 -32.60 0.09 4.94
N GLU A 188 -31.72 1.06 4.64
CA GLU A 188 -30.88 1.06 3.44
C GLU A 188 -29.95 -0.15 3.42
N ALA A 189 -29.25 -0.44 4.53
CA ALA A 189 -28.35 -1.58 4.67
C ALA A 189 -29.07 -2.91 4.45
N LYS A 190 -30.26 -3.07 5.01
CA LYS A 190 -31.07 -4.26 4.80
C LYS A 190 -31.48 -4.45 3.34
N SER A 191 -31.85 -3.35 2.67
CA SER A 191 -32.23 -3.37 1.26
C SER A 191 -31.07 -3.70 0.33
N TYR A 192 -29.89 -3.12 0.56
CA TYR A 192 -28.73 -3.27 -0.33
C TYR A 192 -27.85 -4.48 -0.02
N PHE A 193 -27.73 -4.85 1.27
CA PHE A 193 -26.77 -5.86 1.73
C PHE A 193 -27.42 -7.04 2.45
N GLY A 194 -28.76 -7.03 2.63
CA GLY A 194 -29.48 -8.09 3.33
C GLY A 194 -29.32 -8.08 4.85
N SER A 195 -28.54 -7.14 5.42
CA SER A 195 -28.28 -7.02 6.86
C SER A 195 -28.54 -5.60 7.34
N ASP A 196 -29.18 -5.45 8.49
CA ASP A 196 -29.49 -4.18 9.15
C ASP A 196 -28.49 -3.83 10.30
N VAL A 197 -27.40 -4.57 10.38
CA VAL A 197 -26.37 -4.36 11.40
C VAL A 197 -25.59 -3.08 11.09
N VAL A 198 -25.56 -2.13 12.05
CA VAL A 198 -24.83 -0.87 11.92
C VAL A 198 -23.98 -0.60 13.15
N TYR A 199 -22.90 0.15 12.95
CA TYR A 199 -21.96 0.65 13.96
C TYR A 199 -21.99 2.16 14.02
N LEU A 200 -21.43 2.71 15.09
CA LEU A 200 -21.18 4.14 15.26
C LEU A 200 -19.68 4.36 15.41
N GLU A 201 -19.14 5.35 14.69
CA GLU A 201 -17.73 5.74 14.78
C GLU A 201 -17.59 7.27 14.78
N LYS A 202 -16.46 7.77 15.31
CA LYS A 202 -16.07 9.18 15.16
C LYS A 202 -15.97 9.51 13.68
N PHE A 203 -16.56 10.63 13.28
CA PHE A 203 -16.37 11.16 11.92
C PHE A 203 -15.12 12.02 11.88
N LEU A 204 -14.23 11.70 10.96
CA LEU A 204 -13.03 12.47 10.66
C LEU A 204 -13.29 13.31 9.42
N GLY A 205 -13.23 14.64 9.58
CA GLY A 205 -13.65 15.58 8.54
C GLY A 205 -12.57 15.89 7.51
N ASN A 206 -11.34 16.02 7.96
CA ASN A 206 -10.18 16.39 7.14
C ASN A 206 -8.94 15.55 7.45
N PRO A 207 -9.06 14.22 7.53
CA PRO A 207 -7.94 13.40 7.92
C PRO A 207 -6.87 13.36 6.83
N ARG A 208 -5.65 13.09 7.26
CA ARG A 208 -4.54 12.68 6.38
C ARG A 208 -4.44 11.16 6.40
N HIS A 209 -3.96 10.60 5.32
CA HIS A 209 -3.60 9.19 5.25
C HIS A 209 -2.11 9.06 5.56
N VAL A 210 -1.82 8.60 6.75
CA VAL A 210 -0.44 8.36 7.22
C VAL A 210 -0.28 6.88 7.52
N GLU A 211 0.83 6.31 7.12
CA GLU A 211 1.09 4.89 7.28
C GLU A 211 2.47 4.63 7.90
N ILE A 212 2.59 3.53 8.63
CA ILE A 212 3.80 3.17 9.36
C ILE A 212 4.37 1.87 8.77
N GLN A 213 5.61 1.94 8.29
CA GLN A 213 6.32 0.79 7.75
C GLN A 213 6.94 -0.03 8.87
N VAL A 214 6.61 -1.31 8.92
CA VAL A 214 7.19 -2.26 9.88
C VAL A 214 7.80 -3.46 9.17
N ILE A 215 8.77 -4.09 9.83
CA ILE A 215 9.31 -5.40 9.42
C ILE A 215 9.46 -6.23 10.68
N GLY A 216 9.02 -7.49 10.65
CA GLY A 216 9.21 -8.46 11.71
C GLY A 216 9.90 -9.72 11.21
N ASP A 217 10.69 -10.37 12.04
CA ASP A 217 11.39 -11.61 11.68
C ASP A 217 10.59 -12.90 11.99
N GLY A 218 9.43 -12.76 12.64
CA GLY A 218 8.64 -13.90 13.10
C GLY A 218 9.20 -14.61 14.32
N GLN A 219 10.35 -14.18 14.85
CA GLN A 219 11.09 -14.84 15.93
C GLN A 219 11.16 -13.97 17.21
N GLY A 220 10.50 -12.84 17.24
CA GLY A 220 10.43 -11.94 18.39
C GLY A 220 11.18 -10.63 18.21
N ASN A 221 11.63 -10.31 17.00
CA ASN A 221 12.18 -9.00 16.68
C ASN A 221 11.29 -8.31 15.66
N ALA A 222 11.11 -7.00 15.84
CA ALA A 222 10.40 -6.14 14.89
C ALA A 222 11.01 -4.74 14.90
N ILE A 223 11.00 -4.09 13.74
CA ILE A 223 11.50 -2.73 13.56
C ILE A 223 10.45 -1.87 12.84
N CYS A 224 10.49 -0.57 13.11
CA CYS A 224 9.73 0.45 12.42
C CYS A 224 10.68 1.31 11.57
N LEU A 225 10.39 1.44 10.29
CA LEU A 225 11.18 2.21 9.32
C LEU A 225 10.61 3.62 9.07
N GLY A 226 9.77 4.11 9.96
CA GLY A 226 9.18 5.43 9.87
C GLY A 226 7.82 5.47 9.19
N ASP A 227 7.40 6.69 8.90
CA ASP A 227 6.07 6.99 8.39
C ASP A 227 6.11 7.51 6.94
N ARG A 228 4.97 7.36 6.25
CA ARG A 228 4.70 7.94 4.93
C ARG A 228 3.39 8.71 4.96
N ASP A 229 3.31 9.80 4.23
CA ASP A 229 2.07 10.49 3.91
C ASP A 229 1.57 10.06 2.52
N CYS A 230 0.36 9.54 2.46
CA CYS A 230 -0.30 9.06 1.26
C CYS A 230 -1.62 9.82 1.00
N SER A 231 -1.75 11.04 1.52
CA SER A 231 -2.98 11.83 1.44
C SER A 231 -3.28 12.36 0.04
N MET A 232 -2.25 12.48 -0.83
CA MET A 232 -2.47 12.86 -2.23
C MET A 232 -3.03 11.69 -3.02
N GLN A 233 -4.36 11.53 -2.92
CA GLN A 233 -5.10 10.40 -3.50
C GLN A 233 -6.37 10.87 -4.21
N ARG A 234 -6.83 10.06 -5.15
CA ARG A 234 -8.10 10.24 -5.85
C ARG A 234 -8.91 8.96 -5.76
N ARG A 235 -10.14 9.05 -5.27
CA ARG A 235 -11.03 7.87 -5.08
C ARG A 235 -10.32 6.72 -4.37
N HIS A 236 -9.59 7.04 -3.31
CA HIS A 236 -8.78 6.11 -2.51
C HIS A 236 -7.57 5.48 -3.25
N GLN A 237 -7.21 5.98 -4.44
CA GLN A 237 -5.99 5.60 -5.13
C GLN A 237 -4.91 6.64 -4.85
N LYS A 238 -3.81 6.22 -4.26
CA LYS A 238 -2.64 7.05 -3.97
C LYS A 238 -2.01 7.51 -5.29
N VAL A 239 -1.61 8.78 -5.39
CA VAL A 239 -1.03 9.40 -6.59
C VAL A 239 0.37 9.92 -6.32
N VAL A 240 0.58 10.51 -5.13
CA VAL A 240 1.88 10.95 -4.63
C VAL A 240 2.02 10.51 -3.19
N GLU A 241 3.18 10.00 -2.84
CA GLU A 241 3.55 9.59 -1.49
C GLU A 241 4.86 10.27 -1.07
N GLU A 242 5.01 10.54 0.22
CA GLU A 242 6.23 11.15 0.75
C GLU A 242 6.64 10.58 2.11
N ALA A 243 7.91 10.55 2.39
CA ALA A 243 8.49 10.15 3.67
C ALA A 243 9.62 11.12 4.10
N PRO A 244 9.68 11.45 5.41
CA PRO A 244 8.65 11.23 6.43
C PRO A 244 7.42 12.12 6.22
N ALA A 245 6.28 11.78 6.83
CA ALA A 245 5.05 12.57 6.74
C ALA A 245 5.26 13.96 7.37
N PRO A 246 5.00 15.07 6.62
CA PRO A 246 5.26 16.41 7.13
C PRO A 246 4.33 16.80 8.27
N GLY A 247 4.84 17.62 9.23
CA GLY A 247 4.04 18.23 10.28
C GLY A 247 3.50 17.29 11.36
N ILE A 248 4.03 16.09 11.51
CA ILE A 248 3.77 15.21 12.63
C ILE A 248 4.81 15.50 13.73
N SER A 249 4.37 15.67 14.98
CA SER A 249 5.28 15.93 16.09
C SER A 249 6.11 14.69 16.41
N ASP A 250 7.36 14.90 16.88
CA ASP A 250 8.25 13.80 17.26
C ASP A 250 7.66 12.91 18.36
N ALA A 251 6.92 13.52 19.29
CA ALA A 251 6.25 12.79 20.38
C ALA A 251 5.15 11.86 19.84
N ALA A 252 4.29 12.35 18.93
CA ALA A 252 3.24 11.54 18.31
C ALA A 252 3.84 10.43 17.43
N ARG A 253 4.88 10.78 16.67
CA ARG A 253 5.63 9.81 15.82
C ARG A 253 6.24 8.70 16.67
N LYS A 254 6.95 9.04 17.74
CA LYS A 254 7.55 8.06 18.66
C LYS A 254 6.50 7.13 19.27
N SER A 255 5.41 7.69 19.78
CA SER A 255 4.33 6.91 20.40
C SER A 255 3.70 5.90 19.44
N ILE A 256 3.40 6.32 18.20
CA ILE A 256 2.78 5.41 17.23
C ILE A 256 3.76 4.35 16.73
N HIS A 257 5.05 4.68 16.55
CA HIS A 257 6.08 3.71 16.16
C HIS A 257 6.24 2.63 17.24
N GLU A 258 6.32 3.00 18.51
CA GLU A 258 6.40 2.05 19.64
C GLU A 258 5.16 1.12 19.67
N ALA A 259 3.97 1.67 19.48
CA ALA A 259 2.75 0.87 19.43
C ALA A 259 2.72 -0.12 18.25
N CYS A 260 3.18 0.31 17.07
CA CYS A 260 3.28 -0.55 15.87
C CYS A 260 4.30 -1.67 16.06
N ILE A 261 5.48 -1.38 16.63
CA ILE A 261 6.49 -2.40 16.96
C ILE A 261 5.89 -3.42 17.92
N LYS A 262 5.25 -2.94 18.99
CA LYS A 262 4.61 -3.82 19.98
C LYS A 262 3.56 -4.72 19.35
N ALA A 263 2.72 -4.18 18.45
CA ALA A 263 1.72 -4.98 17.73
C ALA A 263 2.39 -6.08 16.89
N CYS A 264 3.48 -5.78 16.20
CA CYS A 264 4.24 -6.77 15.42
C CYS A 264 4.84 -7.86 16.31
N LEU A 265 5.38 -7.50 17.49
CA LEU A 265 5.93 -8.45 18.45
C LEU A 265 4.83 -9.38 19.01
N ASP A 266 3.69 -8.81 19.41
CA ASP A 266 2.55 -9.57 19.96
C ASP A 266 1.99 -10.56 18.93
N MET A 267 1.99 -10.22 17.64
CA MET A 267 1.55 -11.09 16.51
C MET A 267 2.64 -12.04 16.02
N LYS A 268 3.89 -11.90 16.49
CA LYS A 268 5.05 -12.57 15.88
C LYS A 268 5.10 -12.35 14.36
N TYR A 269 4.93 -11.11 13.95
CA TYR A 269 4.84 -10.72 12.55
C TYR A 269 6.10 -11.12 11.77
N ARG A 270 5.92 -11.68 10.57
CA ARG A 270 6.99 -12.12 9.68
C ARG A 270 6.94 -11.36 8.35
N GLY A 271 8.04 -10.75 7.94
CA GLY A 271 8.16 -9.99 6.68
C GLY A 271 7.82 -8.51 6.80
N ALA A 272 7.66 -7.86 5.67
CA ALA A 272 7.27 -6.45 5.60
C ALA A 272 5.77 -6.27 5.75
N GLY A 273 5.36 -5.24 6.48
CA GLY A 273 3.96 -4.86 6.66
C GLY A 273 3.82 -3.36 6.84
N THR A 274 2.63 -2.86 6.61
CA THR A 274 2.30 -1.44 6.77
C THR A 274 1.00 -1.29 7.52
N LEU A 275 1.02 -0.52 8.63
CA LEU A 275 -0.17 -0.12 9.34
C LEU A 275 -0.65 1.22 8.80
N GLU A 276 -1.86 1.28 8.28
CA GLU A 276 -2.47 2.49 7.72
C GLU A 276 -3.35 3.19 8.74
N PHE A 277 -3.24 4.52 8.79
CA PHE A 277 -3.95 5.37 9.74
C PHE A 277 -4.61 6.55 9.06
N LEU A 278 -5.75 6.99 9.61
CA LEU A 278 -6.20 8.36 9.48
C LEU A 278 -5.56 9.20 10.58
N TYR A 279 -4.96 10.31 10.21
CA TYR A 279 -4.34 11.26 11.14
C TYR A 279 -5.08 12.59 11.09
N GLU A 280 -5.65 13.01 12.23
CA GLU A 280 -6.37 14.28 12.37
C GLU A 280 -6.17 14.84 13.78
N ASP A 281 -5.97 16.15 13.88
CA ASP A 281 -5.83 16.88 15.15
C ASP A 281 -4.75 16.32 16.10
N GLY A 282 -3.67 15.79 15.55
CA GLY A 282 -2.55 15.24 16.32
C GLY A 282 -2.68 13.77 16.70
N GLU A 283 -3.79 13.13 16.35
CA GLU A 283 -4.11 11.76 16.74
C GLU A 283 -4.11 10.80 15.54
N PHE A 284 -3.63 9.59 15.76
CA PHE A 284 -3.66 8.50 14.80
C PHE A 284 -4.87 7.60 15.03
N TYR A 285 -5.50 7.13 13.97
CA TYR A 285 -6.62 6.19 14.02
C TYR A 285 -6.39 5.07 13.02
N PHE A 286 -6.12 3.86 13.52
CA PHE A 286 -5.88 2.68 12.69
C PHE A 286 -7.06 2.37 11.77
N ILE A 287 -6.76 2.07 10.52
CA ILE A 287 -7.73 1.68 9.49
C ILE A 287 -7.57 0.20 9.13
N GLU A 288 -6.36 -0.16 8.70
CA GLU A 288 -6.04 -1.50 8.23
C GLU A 288 -4.53 -1.77 8.27
N MET A 289 -4.16 -3.04 8.16
CA MET A 289 -2.77 -3.45 7.98
C MET A 289 -2.62 -4.17 6.65
N ASN A 290 -1.74 -3.66 5.80
CA ASN A 290 -1.32 -4.36 4.59
C ASN A 290 -0.21 -5.34 4.94
N THR A 291 -0.49 -6.63 4.78
CA THR A 291 0.42 -7.74 5.15
C THR A 291 1.37 -8.11 3.99
N ARG A 292 1.92 -7.09 3.34
CA ARG A 292 2.77 -7.19 2.15
C ARG A 292 3.67 -5.99 1.99
N LEU A 293 4.55 -6.06 1.02
CA LEU A 293 5.24 -4.89 0.50
C LEU A 293 4.25 -3.92 -0.15
N GLN A 294 4.43 -2.62 0.03
CA GLN A 294 3.61 -1.60 -0.63
C GLN A 294 4.29 -1.00 -1.87
N VAL A 295 3.49 -0.38 -2.76
CA VAL A 295 3.99 0.31 -3.97
C VAL A 295 5.01 1.36 -3.57
N GLU A 296 4.71 2.15 -2.56
CA GLU A 296 5.43 3.32 -2.05
C GLU A 296 6.60 3.01 -1.10
N HIS A 297 7.00 1.73 -0.97
CA HIS A 297 8.17 1.36 -0.16
C HIS A 297 9.46 2.12 -0.53
N PRO A 298 9.68 2.55 -1.79
CA PRO A 298 10.90 3.24 -2.17
C PRO A 298 11.17 4.54 -1.43
N VAL A 299 10.14 5.30 -1.01
CA VAL A 299 10.39 6.55 -0.25
C VAL A 299 10.94 6.24 1.13
N THR A 300 10.48 5.16 1.79
CA THR A 300 11.05 4.68 3.06
C THR A 300 12.49 4.21 2.87
N GLU A 301 12.76 3.41 1.84
CA GLU A 301 14.12 2.96 1.54
C GLU A 301 15.09 4.12 1.33
N ARG A 302 14.62 5.22 0.71
CA ARG A 302 15.46 6.40 0.45
C ARG A 302 15.82 7.18 1.70
N VAL A 303 14.91 7.28 2.66
CA VAL A 303 15.15 8.04 3.90
C VAL A 303 15.81 7.22 4.99
N THR A 304 15.75 5.88 4.93
CA THR A 304 16.37 4.98 5.93
C THR A 304 17.66 4.33 5.43
N GLY A 305 17.85 4.23 4.12
CA GLY A 305 18.94 3.45 3.53
C GLY A 305 18.75 1.93 3.61
N ILE A 306 17.60 1.44 4.08
CA ILE A 306 17.31 0.02 4.25
C ILE A 306 16.54 -0.52 3.04
N ASP A 307 17.03 -1.57 2.42
CA ASP A 307 16.37 -2.29 1.32
C ASP A 307 15.33 -3.27 1.89
N ILE A 308 14.04 -2.91 1.82
CA ILE A 308 12.95 -3.69 2.40
C ILE A 308 12.80 -5.06 1.72
N VAL A 309 13.00 -5.14 0.40
CA VAL A 309 12.92 -6.41 -0.33
C VAL A 309 14.07 -7.35 0.08
N ARG A 310 15.26 -6.80 0.28
CA ARG A 310 16.40 -7.55 0.82
C ARG A 310 16.09 -8.09 2.21
N GLU A 311 15.51 -7.28 3.11
CA GLU A 311 15.10 -7.75 4.44
C GLU A 311 14.09 -8.89 4.35
N GLN A 312 13.09 -8.80 3.46
CA GLN A 312 12.14 -9.90 3.24
C GLN A 312 12.86 -11.20 2.82
N LEU A 313 13.86 -11.12 1.96
CA LEU A 313 14.64 -12.28 1.52
C LEU A 313 15.52 -12.85 2.63
N LEU A 314 16.14 -12.01 3.46
CA LEU A 314 16.93 -12.42 4.63
C LEU A 314 16.06 -13.16 5.66
N ILE A 315 14.90 -12.61 5.99
CA ILE A 315 13.94 -13.21 6.91
C ILE A 315 13.47 -14.57 6.39
N ALA A 316 13.11 -14.65 5.11
CA ALA A 316 12.69 -15.91 4.48
C ALA A 316 13.82 -16.95 4.44
N ALA A 317 15.07 -16.51 4.36
CA ALA A 317 16.26 -17.37 4.46
C ALA A 317 16.59 -17.82 5.90
N GLY A 318 15.80 -17.38 6.90
CA GLY A 318 16.02 -17.69 8.32
C GLY A 318 17.17 -16.89 8.98
N GLN A 319 17.65 -15.81 8.34
CA GLN A 319 18.75 -14.99 8.86
C GLN A 319 18.28 -13.86 9.81
N GLY A 320 16.96 -13.64 9.91
CA GLY A 320 16.39 -12.56 10.71
C GLY A 320 16.58 -11.18 10.08
N LEU A 321 16.45 -10.13 10.92
CA LEU A 321 16.66 -8.73 10.51
C LEU A 321 18.16 -8.41 10.42
N SER A 322 18.56 -7.64 9.43
CA SER A 322 19.97 -7.21 9.27
C SER A 322 20.35 -6.01 10.13
N VAL A 323 19.35 -5.31 10.70
CA VAL A 323 19.51 -4.11 11.50
C VAL A 323 18.61 -4.16 12.75
N THR A 324 18.99 -3.44 13.78
CA THR A 324 18.18 -3.20 14.98
C THR A 324 17.46 -1.85 14.90
N GLN A 325 16.45 -1.64 15.75
CA GLN A 325 15.70 -0.37 15.78
C GLN A 325 16.59 0.84 16.05
N ASP A 326 17.60 0.69 16.90
CA ASP A 326 18.49 1.79 17.31
C ASP A 326 19.47 2.22 16.20
N GLU A 327 19.65 1.39 15.17
CA GLU A 327 20.50 1.69 14.01
C GLU A 327 19.72 2.41 12.89
N ILE A 328 18.40 2.59 13.04
CA ILE A 328 17.56 3.20 12.01
C ILE A 328 17.53 4.71 12.21
N GLU A 329 18.05 5.43 11.23
CA GLU A 329 17.98 6.89 11.16
C GLU A 329 17.14 7.33 9.95
N ILE A 330 16.29 8.33 10.15
CA ILE A 330 15.54 8.97 9.07
C ILE A 330 16.31 10.18 8.59
N ILE A 331 16.82 10.14 7.37
CA ILE A 331 17.66 11.20 6.80
C ILE A 331 16.98 11.81 5.58
N GLY A 332 16.86 13.14 5.57
CA GLY A 332 16.31 13.88 4.44
C GLY A 332 14.82 13.65 4.22
N HIS A 333 14.41 13.76 2.97
CA HIS A 333 13.01 13.63 2.54
C HIS A 333 12.92 13.00 1.15
N ALA A 334 11.98 12.09 0.96
CA ALA A 334 11.73 11.44 -0.32
C ALA A 334 10.28 11.62 -0.76
N ILE A 335 10.06 11.75 -2.06
CA ILE A 335 8.74 11.87 -2.68
C ILE A 335 8.68 10.86 -3.82
N GLU A 336 7.59 10.12 -3.91
CA GLU A 336 7.27 9.24 -5.03
C GLU A 336 6.08 9.79 -5.81
N CYS A 337 6.19 9.81 -7.14
CA CYS A 337 5.09 10.03 -8.05
C CYS A 337 4.79 8.73 -8.81
N ARG A 338 3.56 8.25 -8.73
CA ARG A 338 3.11 7.12 -9.56
C ARG A 338 2.88 7.59 -10.98
N ILE A 339 3.63 7.04 -11.92
CA ILE A 339 3.48 7.34 -13.34
C ILE A 339 2.61 6.26 -13.99
N ASN A 340 1.42 6.68 -14.38
CA ASN A 340 0.40 5.80 -14.95
C ASN A 340 0.19 6.09 -16.44
N ALA A 341 -0.04 5.05 -17.21
CA ALA A 341 -0.53 5.14 -18.61
C ALA A 341 -2.02 5.52 -18.60
N GLU A 342 -2.32 6.78 -18.29
CA GLU A 342 -3.66 7.34 -18.11
C GLU A 342 -3.73 8.79 -18.58
N HIS A 343 -4.91 9.21 -18.99
CA HIS A 343 -5.17 10.62 -19.28
C HIS A 343 -5.11 11.46 -17.96
N PRO A 344 -4.37 12.57 -17.92
CA PRO A 344 -4.10 13.32 -16.68
C PRO A 344 -5.34 13.94 -16.03
N GLU A 345 -6.41 14.18 -16.79
CA GLU A 345 -7.65 14.80 -16.31
C GLU A 345 -8.79 13.79 -16.14
N THR A 346 -9.01 12.93 -17.14
CA THR A 346 -10.11 11.96 -17.11
C THR A 346 -9.77 10.67 -16.40
N PHE A 347 -8.46 10.37 -16.23
CA PHE A 347 -7.91 9.13 -15.68
C PHE A 347 -8.29 7.87 -16.47
N MET A 348 -8.67 8.04 -17.72
CA MET A 348 -8.92 6.90 -18.59
C MET A 348 -7.60 6.22 -18.93
N PRO A 349 -7.52 4.87 -18.81
CA PRO A 349 -6.33 4.11 -19.21
C PRO A 349 -5.94 4.37 -20.66
N SER A 350 -4.65 4.46 -20.93
CA SER A 350 -4.06 4.64 -22.24
C SER A 350 -3.09 3.51 -22.59
N PRO A 351 -3.58 2.28 -22.80
CA PRO A 351 -2.74 1.19 -23.26
C PRO A 351 -2.21 1.48 -24.66
N GLY A 352 -1.06 0.91 -25.01
CA GLY A 352 -0.50 1.11 -26.35
C GLY A 352 1.01 0.96 -26.40
N LYS A 353 1.58 1.21 -27.56
CA LYS A 353 3.02 1.05 -27.80
C LYS A 353 3.78 2.31 -27.39
N VAL A 354 4.70 2.14 -26.48
CA VAL A 354 5.70 3.16 -26.11
C VAL A 354 6.70 3.30 -27.27
N LYS A 355 6.65 4.42 -27.97
CA LYS A 355 7.55 4.70 -29.10
C LYS A 355 8.93 5.12 -28.63
N LEU A 356 8.95 6.02 -27.65
CA LEU A 356 10.16 6.53 -27.05
C LEU A 356 9.99 6.60 -25.53
N TYR A 357 11.00 6.15 -24.82
CA TYR A 357 11.11 6.25 -23.36
C TYR A 357 12.46 6.81 -22.98
N HIS A 358 12.49 7.91 -22.24
CA HIS A 358 13.67 8.44 -21.57
C HIS A 358 13.40 8.50 -20.07
N SER A 359 14.25 7.82 -19.31
CA SER A 359 14.21 7.82 -17.85
C SER A 359 15.03 8.99 -17.32
N PRO A 360 14.47 9.85 -16.46
CA PRO A 360 15.23 10.93 -15.86
C PRO A 360 16.33 10.40 -14.93
N GLY A 361 17.34 11.21 -14.71
CA GLY A 361 18.50 10.88 -13.89
C GLY A 361 18.89 12.00 -12.93
N GLY A 362 20.12 11.90 -12.42
CA GLY A 362 20.70 12.90 -11.53
C GLY A 362 20.72 12.49 -10.06
N ASN A 363 21.34 13.37 -9.24
CA ASN A 363 21.54 13.09 -7.83
C ASN A 363 20.20 13.05 -7.08
N GLY A 364 19.92 11.94 -6.41
CA GLY A 364 18.71 11.73 -5.63
C GLY A 364 17.47 11.37 -6.45
N ILE A 365 17.64 10.96 -7.72
CA ILE A 365 16.55 10.41 -8.54
C ILE A 365 16.68 8.89 -8.60
N ARG A 366 15.54 8.20 -8.43
CA ARG A 366 15.36 6.77 -8.66
C ARG A 366 14.12 6.55 -9.50
N VAL A 367 14.21 5.64 -10.46
CA VAL A 367 13.07 5.22 -11.28
C VAL A 367 12.92 3.71 -11.19
N ASP A 368 11.78 3.27 -10.65
CA ASP A 368 11.39 1.87 -10.69
C ASP A 368 10.37 1.69 -11.81
N SER A 369 10.78 1.09 -12.91
CA SER A 369 9.98 0.96 -14.13
C SER A 369 10.29 -0.34 -14.87
N HIS A 370 9.30 -0.85 -15.58
CA HIS A 370 9.44 -2.02 -16.44
C HIS A 370 9.35 -1.68 -17.94
N ILE A 371 8.97 -0.43 -18.28
CA ILE A 371 8.81 -0.04 -19.68
C ILE A 371 10.14 0.32 -20.35
N TYR A 372 10.15 0.22 -21.67
CA TYR A 372 11.25 0.60 -22.53
C TYR A 372 10.71 1.00 -23.92
N SER A 373 11.52 1.67 -24.74
CA SER A 373 11.12 2.02 -26.11
C SER A 373 10.80 0.78 -26.93
N GLY A 374 9.60 0.71 -27.48
CA GLY A 374 9.06 -0.45 -28.21
C GLY A 374 8.17 -1.39 -27.39
N TYR A 375 8.13 -1.25 -26.05
CA TYR A 375 7.21 -2.01 -25.19
C TYR A 375 5.75 -1.63 -25.47
N THR A 376 4.85 -2.60 -25.38
CA THR A 376 3.40 -2.37 -25.49
C THR A 376 2.75 -2.54 -24.12
N VAL A 377 2.19 -1.46 -23.56
CA VAL A 377 1.39 -1.48 -22.33
C VAL A 377 0.08 -2.20 -22.62
N PRO A 378 -0.17 -3.37 -22.00
CA PRO A 378 -1.39 -4.14 -22.25
C PRO A 378 -2.59 -3.53 -21.51
N PRO A 379 -3.81 -3.67 -22.05
CA PRO A 379 -5.02 -3.18 -21.38
C PRO A 379 -5.52 -4.09 -20.25
N ASN A 380 -4.85 -5.21 -19.99
CA ASN A 380 -5.33 -6.28 -19.12
C ASN A 380 -5.01 -6.07 -17.64
N TYR A 381 -4.09 -5.13 -17.33
CA TYR A 381 -3.54 -4.93 -15.99
C TYR A 381 -3.60 -3.47 -15.57
N ASP A 382 -3.15 -3.20 -14.34
CA ASP A 382 -3.04 -1.83 -13.82
C ASP A 382 -2.21 -0.93 -14.74
N SER A 383 -2.56 0.35 -14.75
CA SER A 383 -1.94 1.37 -15.61
C SER A 383 -0.57 1.86 -15.12
N LEU A 384 -0.12 1.45 -13.93
CA LEU A 384 1.18 1.86 -13.37
C LEU A 384 2.34 1.36 -14.25
N ILE A 385 3.10 2.30 -14.81
CA ILE A 385 4.23 2.00 -15.70
C ILE A 385 5.59 2.36 -15.10
N ALA A 386 5.61 3.28 -14.15
CA ALA A 386 6.82 3.66 -13.42
C ALA A 386 6.47 4.29 -12.07
N LYS A 387 7.42 4.22 -11.15
CA LYS A 387 7.49 5.05 -9.95
C LYS A 387 8.70 5.96 -10.11
N LEU A 388 8.47 7.26 -10.03
CA LEU A 388 9.52 8.27 -10.03
C LEU A 388 9.72 8.74 -8.60
N ILE A 389 10.91 8.53 -8.06
CA ILE A 389 11.25 8.86 -6.67
C ILE A 389 12.35 9.90 -6.66
N SER A 390 12.11 11.01 -5.96
CA SER A 390 13.11 12.02 -5.65
C SER A 390 13.49 11.97 -4.17
N PHE A 391 14.73 12.23 -3.87
CA PHE A 391 15.26 12.34 -2.52
C PHE A 391 16.08 13.62 -2.38
N GLY A 392 15.96 14.32 -1.24
CA GLY A 392 16.73 15.50 -0.93
C GLY A 392 17.02 15.63 0.57
N PRO A 393 18.00 16.46 0.98
CA PRO A 393 18.26 16.74 2.39
C PRO A 393 17.09 17.46 3.08
N THR A 394 16.25 18.15 2.31
CA THR A 394 14.99 18.77 2.76
C THR A 394 13.87 18.46 1.80
N ARG A 395 12.62 18.66 2.26
CA ARG A 395 11.42 18.46 1.44
C ARG A 395 11.41 19.36 0.19
N GLU A 396 11.82 20.61 0.33
CA GLU A 396 11.89 21.58 -0.78
C GLU A 396 12.87 21.10 -1.86
N VAL A 397 14.03 20.58 -1.46
CA VAL A 397 15.01 20.01 -2.39
C VAL A 397 14.44 18.77 -3.08
N ALA A 398 13.74 17.90 -2.37
CA ALA A 398 13.07 16.73 -2.96
C ALA A 398 12.02 17.17 -3.99
N ILE A 399 11.17 18.15 -3.67
CA ILE A 399 10.18 18.73 -4.60
C ILE A 399 10.87 19.31 -5.85
N GLY A 400 11.92 20.10 -5.68
CA GLY A 400 12.66 20.70 -6.82
C GLY A 400 13.29 19.64 -7.72
N ARG A 401 13.85 18.56 -7.13
CA ARG A 401 14.38 17.41 -7.89
C ARG A 401 13.27 16.65 -8.62
N MET A 402 12.11 16.48 -7.99
CA MET A 402 10.95 15.85 -8.63
C MET A 402 10.46 16.65 -9.82
N GLN A 403 10.36 18.00 -9.70
CA GLN A 403 9.96 18.86 -10.80
C GLN A 403 10.90 18.69 -12.00
N ASN A 404 12.21 18.78 -11.79
CA ASN A 404 13.20 18.61 -12.85
C ASN A 404 13.10 17.21 -13.49
N ALA A 405 12.91 16.16 -12.68
CA ALA A 405 12.80 14.79 -13.18
C ALA A 405 11.51 14.56 -13.98
N LEU A 406 10.40 15.19 -13.60
CA LEU A 406 9.14 15.13 -14.36
C LEU A 406 9.24 15.88 -15.70
N GLU A 407 9.99 17.00 -15.76
CA GLU A 407 10.27 17.73 -17.01
C GLU A 407 11.19 16.94 -17.95
N GLU A 408 12.16 16.18 -17.39
CA GLU A 408 13.08 15.34 -18.16
C GLU A 408 12.44 14.03 -18.63
N MET A 409 11.46 13.48 -17.89
CA MET A 409 10.86 12.20 -18.19
C MET A 409 10.05 12.22 -19.47
N LEU A 410 10.44 11.41 -20.46
CA LEU A 410 9.75 11.34 -21.74
C LEU A 410 9.13 9.95 -21.94
N VAL A 411 7.82 9.93 -22.17
CA VAL A 411 7.06 8.73 -22.57
C VAL A 411 6.20 9.12 -23.77
N ASP A 412 6.59 8.70 -24.97
CA ASP A 412 5.85 8.97 -26.22
C ASP A 412 5.15 7.71 -26.73
N GLY A 413 4.02 7.91 -27.39
CA GLY A 413 3.19 6.86 -27.98
C GLY A 413 1.98 6.44 -27.15
N ILE A 414 1.94 6.81 -25.87
CA ILE A 414 0.80 6.64 -24.95
C ILE A 414 0.59 7.92 -24.15
N THR A 415 -0.59 8.10 -23.59
CA THR A 415 -0.86 9.21 -22.67
C THR A 415 -0.50 8.81 -21.24
N THR A 416 0.10 9.74 -20.49
CA THR A 416 0.48 9.51 -19.09
C THR A 416 -0.03 10.63 -18.18
N ASN A 417 -0.06 10.36 -16.88
CA ASN A 417 -0.42 11.34 -15.85
C ASN A 417 0.75 12.27 -15.44
N ILE A 418 1.88 12.29 -16.14
CA ILE A 418 3.01 13.18 -15.87
C ILE A 418 2.57 14.64 -15.73
N PRO A 419 1.70 15.20 -16.59
CA PRO A 419 1.23 16.58 -16.44
C PRO A 419 0.51 16.84 -15.10
N LEU A 420 -0.27 15.86 -14.61
CA LEU A 420 -0.91 15.94 -13.29
C LEU A 420 0.15 15.98 -12.16
N GLN A 421 1.16 15.12 -12.23
CA GLN A 421 2.23 15.09 -11.25
C GLN A 421 2.99 16.42 -11.20
N SER A 422 3.29 17.00 -12.35
CA SER A 422 3.95 18.33 -12.43
C SER A 422 3.08 19.44 -11.79
N ARG A 423 1.75 19.39 -12.00
CA ARG A 423 0.81 20.33 -11.36
C ARG A 423 0.78 20.17 -9.84
N ILE A 424 0.76 18.94 -9.33
CA ILE A 424 0.81 18.67 -7.89
C ILE A 424 2.11 19.22 -7.28
N MET A 425 3.26 18.99 -7.92
CA MET A 425 4.55 19.50 -7.43
C MET A 425 4.65 21.03 -7.45
N ALA A 426 3.92 21.71 -8.34
CA ALA A 426 3.86 23.17 -8.40
C ALA A 426 2.82 23.76 -7.44
N ASP A 427 1.86 22.97 -6.96
CA ASP A 427 0.74 23.44 -6.14
C ASP A 427 1.19 23.96 -4.78
N SER A 428 0.73 25.16 -4.41
CA SER A 428 1.11 25.82 -3.18
C SER A 428 0.64 25.11 -1.91
N GLY A 429 -0.49 24.40 -1.98
CA GLY A 429 -1.04 23.64 -0.86
C GLY A 429 -0.26 22.37 -0.61
N PHE A 430 0.09 21.64 -1.67
CA PHE A 430 0.99 20.48 -1.55
C PHE A 430 2.37 20.92 -1.00
N ARG A 431 2.93 22.01 -1.52
CA ARG A 431 4.23 22.54 -1.08
C ARG A 431 4.26 22.96 0.39
N ARG A 432 3.16 23.43 0.95
CA ARG A 432 3.06 23.69 2.41
C ARG A 432 3.15 22.44 3.27
N GLY A 433 2.80 21.27 2.72
CA GLY A 433 2.71 20.01 3.43
C GLY A 433 1.42 19.84 4.23
N GLY A 434 1.11 18.61 4.63
CA GLY A 434 -0.05 18.28 5.46
C GLY A 434 -1.41 18.36 4.75
N ALA A 435 -1.45 18.25 3.43
CA ALA A 435 -2.69 18.14 2.67
C ALA A 435 -3.52 16.93 3.16
N ASN A 436 -4.85 17.07 3.26
CA ASN A 436 -5.75 15.98 3.65
C ASN A 436 -6.19 15.14 2.44
N ILE A 437 -6.85 13.99 2.70
CA ILE A 437 -7.28 13.05 1.66
C ILE A 437 -8.25 13.63 0.61
N HIS A 438 -8.87 14.77 0.87
CA HIS A 438 -9.82 15.43 -0.04
C HIS A 438 -9.14 16.51 -0.90
N TYR A 439 -7.85 16.79 -0.63
CA TYR A 439 -7.15 17.93 -1.23
C TYR A 439 -7.06 17.82 -2.75
N LEU A 440 -6.59 16.69 -3.28
CA LEU A 440 -6.41 16.49 -4.72
C LEU A 440 -7.74 16.65 -5.48
N GLU A 441 -8.82 16.07 -4.96
CA GLU A 441 -10.13 16.21 -5.61
C GLU A 441 -10.66 17.64 -5.62
N LYS A 442 -10.36 18.42 -4.56
CA LYS A 442 -10.70 19.85 -4.51
C LYS A 442 -9.87 20.65 -5.51
N MET A 443 -8.57 20.38 -5.59
CA MET A 443 -7.65 21.01 -6.55
C MET A 443 -8.12 20.78 -8.00
N LEU A 444 -8.50 19.54 -8.34
CA LEU A 444 -8.99 19.20 -9.68
C LEU A 444 -10.34 19.87 -10.03
N LYS A 445 -11.21 20.14 -9.04
CA LYS A 445 -12.51 20.77 -9.27
C LYS A 445 -12.46 22.30 -9.39
N GLN A 446 -11.43 22.96 -8.89
CA GLN A 446 -11.31 24.43 -8.93
C GLN A 446 -10.89 24.94 -10.31
N GLU A 447 -10.54 24.08 -11.25
CA GLU A 447 -10.06 24.41 -12.58
C GLU A 447 -11.13 24.21 -13.67
N HIS A 448 -12.32 23.77 -13.29
CA HIS A 448 -13.51 23.63 -14.12
C HIS A 448 -14.61 24.59 -13.65
#